data_00bd4aa0208faa3d6340634d0311fdab
#
_entry.id   00bd4aa0208faa3d6340634d0311fdab
#
_cell.length_a   1.000
_cell.length_b   1.000
_cell.length_c   1.000
_cell.angle_alpha   90.00
_cell.angle_beta   90.00
_cell.angle_gamma   90.00
#
_symmetry.space_group_name_H-M   'P 1'
#
loop_
_entity.id
_entity.type
_entity.pdbx_description
1 polymer ?
#
loop_
_entity_poly.entity_id
_entity_poly.type
_entity_poly.pdbx_seq_one_letter_code
_entity_poly.pdbx_strand_id
1 'polypeptide(L)'
;AWNERYVAAAQSLERRDEKIDAAAEEIEKDLYLLGATAIEDKLQTGVPDCIEQMMSAGIAVWMLTGDKQDTAINIGQACSLIRDDMDLHVVNIQDLVKAEAEREITRDEFDERGRASVKAQIEEGIERCDAAAKSGVEMGMVIDGRALSFAL
;
A
#
# COMPACT_ATOMS: atom_id res chain seq x y z
N ALA A 1 26.86 -4.19 26.81
CA ALA A 1 25.66 -3.36 27.08
C ALA A 1 24.58 -3.64 26.03
N TRP A 2 23.32 -3.19 26.25
CA TRP A 2 22.20 -3.45 25.32
C TRP A 2 22.50 -3.01 23.88
N ASN A 3 23.06 -1.82 23.70
CA ASN A 3 23.41 -1.29 22.38
C ASN A 3 24.35 -2.20 21.56
N GLU A 4 25.27 -2.90 22.19
CA GLU A 4 26.15 -3.87 21.52
C GLU A 4 25.35 -5.08 20.98
N ARG A 5 24.37 -5.55 21.74
CA ARG A 5 23.47 -6.63 21.31
C ARG A 5 22.57 -6.20 20.17
N TYR A 6 22.01 -5.00 20.24
CA TYR A 6 21.22 -4.42 19.17
C TYR A 6 22.01 -4.25 17.86
N VAL A 7 23.23 -3.70 17.95
CA VAL A 7 24.12 -3.55 16.79
C VAL A 7 24.49 -4.92 16.21
N ALA A 8 24.79 -5.91 17.04
CA ALA A 8 25.07 -7.27 16.59
C ALA A 8 23.83 -7.91 15.91
N ALA A 9 22.63 -7.69 16.44
CA ALA A 9 21.39 -8.13 15.84
C ALA A 9 21.15 -7.44 14.47
N ALA A 10 21.34 -6.13 14.40
CA ALA A 10 21.17 -5.33 13.19
C ALA A 10 22.15 -5.69 12.06
N GLN A 11 23.33 -6.22 12.43
CA GLN A 11 24.36 -6.67 11.49
C GLN A 11 24.26 -8.16 11.13
N SER A 12 23.31 -8.90 11.75
CA SER A 12 23.13 -10.32 11.47
C SER A 12 22.59 -10.55 10.06
N LEU A 13 23.17 -11.51 9.34
CA LEU A 13 22.68 -11.94 8.03
C LEU A 13 21.55 -12.97 8.12
N GLU A 14 21.43 -13.66 9.27
CA GLU A 14 20.41 -14.68 9.50
C GLU A 14 19.42 -14.19 10.56
N ARG A 15 18.11 -14.31 10.27
CA ARG A 15 17.01 -13.97 11.19
C ARG A 15 17.18 -12.59 11.83
N ARG A 16 17.59 -11.61 11.00
CA ARG A 16 17.92 -10.24 11.44
C ARG A 16 16.76 -9.60 12.21
N ASP A 17 15.56 -9.66 11.64
CA ASP A 17 14.38 -9.00 12.19
C ASP A 17 13.98 -9.63 13.54
N GLU A 18 13.95 -10.95 13.65
CA GLU A 18 13.68 -11.64 14.90
C GLU A 18 14.71 -11.29 16.00
N LYS A 19 15.98 -11.11 15.64
CA LYS A 19 17.03 -10.72 16.59
C LYS A 19 16.92 -9.27 17.02
N ILE A 20 16.49 -8.39 16.10
CA ILE A 20 16.21 -6.99 16.41
C ILE A 20 15.01 -6.89 17.35
N ASP A 21 13.93 -7.60 17.06
CA ASP A 21 12.73 -7.63 17.87
C ASP A 21 13.03 -8.16 19.29
N ALA A 22 13.78 -9.26 19.40
CA ALA A 22 14.20 -9.80 20.69
C ALA A 22 15.08 -8.81 21.49
N ALA A 23 15.92 -8.02 20.81
CA ALA A 23 16.72 -7.00 21.47
C ALA A 23 15.87 -5.78 21.89
N ALA A 24 14.85 -5.42 21.09
CA ALA A 24 13.91 -4.35 21.42
C ALA A 24 13.05 -4.73 22.64
N GLU A 25 12.51 -5.95 22.69
CA GLU A 25 11.73 -6.45 23.83
C GLU A 25 12.44 -6.37 25.18
N GLU A 26 13.77 -6.36 25.20
CA GLU A 26 14.54 -6.22 26.44
C GLU A 26 14.35 -4.87 27.13
N ILE A 27 14.15 -3.80 26.36
CA ILE A 27 14.02 -2.42 26.87
C ILE A 27 12.60 -1.85 26.76
N GLU A 28 11.75 -2.46 25.94
CA GLU A 28 10.35 -2.05 25.76
C GLU A 28 9.44 -2.63 26.86
N LYS A 29 9.90 -2.51 28.13
CA LYS A 29 9.19 -2.99 29.31
C LYS A 29 8.76 -1.81 30.19
N ASP A 30 7.64 -1.97 30.87
CA ASP A 30 7.12 -1.00 31.82
C ASP A 30 6.94 0.42 31.21
N LEU A 31 6.65 0.48 29.91
CA LEU A 31 6.37 1.72 29.21
C LEU A 31 4.96 2.22 29.55
N TYR A 32 4.80 3.53 29.71
CA TYR A 32 3.49 4.15 29.72
C TYR A 32 3.36 5.13 28.56
N LEU A 33 2.17 5.20 27.96
CA LEU A 33 1.92 6.04 26.81
C LEU A 33 1.96 7.52 27.22
N LEU A 34 2.94 8.27 26.70
CA LEU A 34 3.05 9.72 26.87
C LEU A 34 2.11 10.49 25.93
N GLY A 35 1.94 10.00 24.73
CA GLY A 35 1.15 10.62 23.68
C GLY A 35 1.46 10.05 22.32
N ALA A 36 0.76 10.55 21.31
CA ALA A 36 0.99 10.25 19.91
C ALA A 36 1.28 11.55 19.14
N THR A 37 2.17 11.46 18.16
CA THR A 37 2.40 12.53 17.19
C THR A 37 1.83 12.09 15.84
N ALA A 38 1.18 13.01 15.14
CA ALA A 38 0.71 12.79 13.78
C ALA A 38 1.37 13.81 12.85
N ILE A 39 1.81 13.34 11.70
CA ILE A 39 2.37 14.18 10.64
C ILE A 39 1.49 13.97 9.41
N GLU A 40 0.96 15.06 8.88
CA GLU A 40 0.17 15.08 7.67
C GLU A 40 0.93 15.86 6.61
N ASP A 41 1.14 15.25 5.45
CA ASP A 41 1.67 15.95 4.28
C ASP A 41 0.58 16.86 3.70
N LYS A 42 0.85 18.18 3.73
CA LYS A 42 -0.05 19.15 3.13
C LYS A 42 0.19 19.24 1.63
N LEU A 43 -0.86 19.06 0.88
CA LEU A 43 -0.84 19.36 -0.55
C LEU A 43 -0.51 20.82 -0.80
N GLN A 44 0.25 21.10 -1.85
CA GLN A 44 0.48 22.45 -2.32
C GLN A 44 -0.85 23.06 -2.73
N THR A 45 -1.02 24.35 -2.44
CA THR A 45 -2.23 25.11 -2.81
C THR A 45 -2.44 25.05 -4.34
N GLY A 46 -3.67 24.73 -4.75
CA GLY A 46 -4.08 24.64 -6.15
C GLY A 46 -3.84 23.28 -6.82
N VAL A 47 -3.24 22.28 -6.11
CA VAL A 47 -3.07 20.93 -6.67
C VAL A 47 -4.39 20.25 -6.98
N PRO A 48 -5.41 20.24 -6.08
CA PRO A 48 -6.70 19.62 -6.39
C PRO A 48 -7.36 20.26 -7.62
N ASP A 49 -7.40 21.60 -7.69
CA ASP A 49 -8.00 22.33 -8.82
C ASP A 49 -7.29 22.01 -10.13
N CYS A 50 -5.96 21.90 -10.10
CA CYS A 50 -5.16 21.57 -11.29
C CYS A 50 -5.45 20.14 -11.77
N ILE A 51 -5.54 19.17 -10.86
CA ILE A 51 -5.86 17.77 -11.20
C ILE A 51 -7.26 17.67 -11.78
N GLU A 52 -8.24 18.34 -11.18
CA GLU A 52 -9.61 18.37 -11.69
C GLU A 52 -9.69 18.95 -13.10
N GLN A 53 -8.97 20.05 -13.36
CA GLN A 53 -8.90 20.65 -14.70
C GLN A 53 -8.24 19.72 -15.73
N MET A 54 -7.16 19.03 -15.35
CA MET A 54 -6.51 18.04 -16.22
C MET A 54 -7.47 16.89 -16.57
N MET A 55 -8.15 16.33 -15.57
CA MET A 55 -9.11 15.25 -15.77
C MET A 55 -10.30 15.70 -16.63
N SER A 56 -10.82 16.90 -16.40
CA SER A 56 -11.88 17.52 -17.22
C SER A 56 -11.45 17.74 -18.68
N ALA A 57 -10.16 17.96 -18.91
CA ALA A 57 -9.57 18.04 -20.24
C ALA A 57 -9.29 16.68 -20.90
N GLY A 58 -9.67 15.57 -20.25
CA GLY A 58 -9.43 14.20 -20.72
C GLY A 58 -8.00 13.72 -20.54
N ILE A 59 -7.20 14.37 -19.68
CA ILE A 59 -5.84 13.94 -19.36
C ILE A 59 -5.90 12.91 -18.26
N ALA A 60 -5.33 11.74 -18.51
CA ALA A 60 -5.19 10.70 -17.46
C ALA A 60 -4.11 11.10 -16.44
N VAL A 61 -4.49 11.15 -15.17
CA VAL A 61 -3.60 11.50 -14.06
C VAL A 61 -3.33 10.25 -13.23
N TRP A 62 -2.06 10.00 -12.92
CA TRP A 62 -1.60 8.88 -12.12
C TRP A 62 -0.83 9.39 -10.93
N MET A 63 -1.12 8.87 -9.75
CA MET A 63 -0.34 9.14 -8.54
C MET A 63 0.55 7.94 -8.23
N LEU A 64 1.86 8.19 -8.13
CA LEU A 64 2.86 7.21 -7.73
C LEU A 64 3.42 7.63 -6.38
N THR A 65 3.34 6.76 -5.39
CA THR A 65 3.80 7.04 -4.03
C THR A 65 4.43 5.79 -3.41
N GLY A 66 5.36 5.97 -2.48
CA GLY A 66 5.94 4.92 -1.65
C GLY A 66 5.19 4.70 -0.33
N ASP A 67 4.08 5.41 -0.12
CA ASP A 67 3.29 5.33 1.10
C ASP A 67 2.48 4.03 1.20
N LYS A 68 1.93 3.79 2.39
CA LYS A 68 0.97 2.71 2.59
C LYS A 68 -0.31 2.99 1.80
N GLN A 69 -1.00 1.92 1.38
CA GLN A 69 -2.22 1.99 0.58
C GLN A 69 -3.26 2.97 1.15
N ASP A 70 -3.55 2.91 2.46
CA ASP A 70 -4.54 3.80 3.07
C ASP A 70 -4.13 5.27 3.00
N THR A 71 -2.84 5.57 3.21
CA THR A 71 -2.28 6.92 3.07
C THR A 71 -2.38 7.39 1.62
N ALA A 72 -2.04 6.54 0.65
CA ALA A 72 -2.15 6.84 -0.77
C ALA A 72 -3.60 7.16 -1.18
N ILE A 73 -4.58 6.38 -0.71
CA ILE A 73 -6.00 6.63 -0.95
C ILE A 73 -6.42 7.99 -0.38
N ASN A 74 -6.04 8.28 0.88
CA ASN A 74 -6.35 9.56 1.52
C ASN A 74 -5.75 10.76 0.77
N ILE A 75 -4.50 10.63 0.29
CA ILE A 75 -3.87 11.67 -0.54
C ILE A 75 -4.60 11.79 -1.88
N GLY A 76 -4.96 10.68 -2.51
CA GLY A 76 -5.74 10.64 -3.75
C GLY A 76 -7.09 11.36 -3.62
N GLN A 77 -7.77 11.18 -2.49
CA GLN A 77 -9.00 11.90 -2.16
C GLN A 77 -8.74 13.39 -1.91
N ALA A 78 -7.72 13.71 -1.11
CA ALA A 78 -7.38 15.09 -0.80
C ALA A 78 -6.98 15.92 -2.02
N CYS A 79 -6.42 15.29 -3.07
CA CYS A 79 -6.06 15.95 -4.32
C CYS A 79 -7.13 15.83 -5.44
N SER A 80 -8.34 15.38 -5.12
CA SER A 80 -9.46 15.21 -6.08
C SER A 80 -9.21 14.19 -7.20
N LEU A 81 -8.19 13.36 -7.07
CA LEU A 81 -7.93 12.26 -8.00
C LEU A 81 -8.90 11.09 -7.78
N ILE A 82 -9.22 10.82 -6.51
CA ILE A 82 -10.23 9.85 -6.08
C ILE A 82 -11.38 10.65 -5.48
N ARG A 83 -12.58 10.49 -6.04
CA ARG A 83 -13.79 11.18 -5.57
C ARG A 83 -14.75 10.19 -4.93
N ASP A 84 -15.63 10.70 -4.06
CA ASP A 84 -16.61 9.89 -3.33
C ASP A 84 -17.66 9.23 -4.23
N ASP A 85 -17.85 9.77 -5.44
CA ASP A 85 -18.77 9.24 -6.45
C ASP A 85 -18.16 8.17 -7.37
N MET A 86 -16.86 7.91 -7.22
CA MET A 86 -16.15 6.86 -7.95
C MET A 86 -16.33 5.49 -7.30
N ASP A 87 -16.44 4.47 -8.12
CA ASP A 87 -16.26 3.09 -7.67
C ASP A 87 -14.76 2.76 -7.64
N LEU A 88 -14.22 2.47 -6.44
CA LEU A 88 -12.79 2.23 -6.27
C LEU A 88 -12.48 0.73 -6.30
N HIS A 89 -11.65 0.34 -7.25
CA HIS A 89 -11.12 -1.02 -7.34
C HIS A 89 -9.69 -1.08 -6.80
N VAL A 90 -9.49 -1.89 -5.76
CA VAL A 90 -8.19 -2.04 -5.10
C VAL A 90 -7.58 -3.40 -5.42
N VAL A 91 -6.39 -3.39 -6.01
CA VAL A 91 -5.61 -4.58 -6.34
C VAL A 91 -4.43 -4.68 -5.36
N ASN A 92 -4.44 -5.68 -4.49
CA ASN A 92 -3.36 -5.90 -3.54
C ASN A 92 -3.18 -7.39 -3.22
N ILE A 93 -2.06 -7.71 -2.58
CA ILE A 93 -1.70 -9.06 -2.13
C ILE A 93 -1.23 -9.07 -0.66
N GLN A 94 -1.78 -8.18 0.16
CA GLN A 94 -1.34 -8.01 1.55
C GLN A 94 -1.41 -9.29 2.37
N ASP A 95 -2.46 -10.11 2.19
CA ASP A 95 -2.59 -11.39 2.87
C ASP A 95 -1.50 -12.38 2.49
N LEU A 96 -1.11 -12.42 1.20
CA LEU A 96 0.00 -13.26 0.74
C LEU A 96 1.35 -12.77 1.27
N VAL A 97 1.53 -11.45 1.32
CA VAL A 97 2.75 -10.82 1.90
C VAL A 97 2.88 -11.19 3.39
N LYS A 98 1.77 -11.18 4.12
CA LYS A 98 1.74 -11.58 5.52
C LYS A 98 2.06 -13.07 5.67
N ALA A 99 1.42 -13.93 4.90
CA ALA A 99 1.66 -15.38 4.93
C ALA A 99 3.12 -15.74 4.57
N GLU A 100 3.75 -15.03 3.62
CA GLU A 100 5.18 -15.20 3.31
C GLU A 100 6.05 -14.76 4.51
N ALA A 101 5.75 -13.63 5.13
CA ALA A 101 6.49 -13.12 6.29
C ALA A 101 6.38 -14.05 7.50
N GLU A 102 5.22 -14.64 7.74
CA GLU A 102 4.95 -15.62 8.80
C GLU A 102 5.47 -17.03 8.44
N ARG A 103 6.06 -17.21 7.26
CA ARG A 103 6.58 -18.50 6.73
C ARG A 103 5.51 -19.58 6.59
N GLU A 104 4.27 -19.18 6.40
CA GLU A 104 3.16 -20.10 6.10
C GLU A 104 3.21 -20.62 4.67
N ILE A 105 3.83 -19.85 3.76
CA ILE A 105 4.03 -20.21 2.36
C ILE A 105 5.49 -20.02 1.94
N THR A 106 5.92 -20.80 0.97
CA THR A 106 7.24 -20.68 0.35
C THR A 106 7.28 -19.52 -0.64
N ARG A 107 8.48 -19.12 -1.07
CA ARG A 107 8.66 -18.09 -2.10
C ARG A 107 8.02 -18.47 -3.43
N ASP A 108 8.15 -19.73 -3.83
CA ASP A 108 7.58 -20.22 -5.09
C ASP A 108 6.04 -20.20 -5.03
N GLU A 109 5.45 -20.62 -3.92
CA GLU A 109 4.01 -20.52 -3.69
C GLU A 109 3.52 -19.08 -3.64
N PHE A 110 4.30 -18.17 -3.06
CA PHE A 110 4.00 -16.74 -3.07
C PHE A 110 3.95 -16.19 -4.50
N ASP A 111 4.94 -16.51 -5.33
CA ASP A 111 5.02 -16.04 -6.70
C ASP A 111 3.89 -16.62 -7.58
N GLU A 112 3.55 -17.90 -7.43
CA GLU A 112 2.44 -18.53 -8.15
C GLU A 112 1.09 -17.96 -7.74
N ARG A 113 0.82 -17.92 -6.44
CA ARG A 113 -0.45 -17.41 -5.88
C ARG A 113 -0.59 -15.91 -6.12
N GLY A 114 0.51 -15.15 -6.06
CA GLY A 114 0.54 -13.71 -6.34
C GLY A 114 0.10 -13.41 -7.77
N ARG A 115 0.67 -14.11 -8.77
CA ARG A 115 0.26 -13.96 -10.18
C ARG A 115 -1.20 -14.30 -10.40
N ALA A 116 -1.66 -15.41 -9.84
CA ALA A 116 -3.04 -15.85 -9.98
C ALA A 116 -4.02 -14.85 -9.34
N SER A 117 -3.70 -14.36 -8.13
CA SER A 117 -4.52 -13.40 -7.40
C SER A 117 -4.59 -12.05 -8.11
N VAL A 118 -3.45 -11.49 -8.51
CA VAL A 118 -3.42 -10.19 -9.20
C VAL A 118 -4.15 -10.27 -10.55
N LYS A 119 -3.93 -11.35 -11.31
CA LYS A 119 -4.64 -11.57 -12.57
C LYS A 119 -6.15 -11.59 -12.36
N ALA A 120 -6.65 -12.34 -11.39
CA ALA A 120 -8.09 -12.43 -11.09
C ALA A 120 -8.67 -11.08 -10.67
N GLN A 121 -7.96 -10.32 -9.82
CA GLN A 121 -8.38 -8.99 -9.41
C GLN A 121 -8.42 -7.99 -10.57
N ILE A 122 -7.46 -8.05 -11.50
CA ILE A 122 -7.48 -7.20 -12.71
C ILE A 122 -8.64 -7.58 -13.64
N GLU A 123 -8.88 -8.88 -13.85
CA GLU A 123 -10.00 -9.36 -14.66
C GLU A 123 -11.35 -8.90 -14.07
N GLU A 124 -11.53 -9.03 -12.75
CA GLU A 124 -12.68 -8.47 -12.03
C GLU A 124 -12.82 -6.96 -12.22
N GLY A 125 -11.69 -6.23 -12.10
CA GLY A 125 -11.66 -4.78 -12.30
C GLY A 125 -12.10 -4.38 -13.70
N ILE A 126 -11.72 -5.12 -14.74
CA ILE A 126 -12.15 -4.89 -16.13
C ILE A 126 -13.67 -5.11 -16.27
N GLU A 127 -14.20 -6.19 -15.72
CA GLU A 127 -15.64 -6.46 -15.74
C GLU A 127 -16.44 -5.36 -15.02
N ARG A 128 -15.95 -4.90 -13.88
CA ARG A 128 -16.55 -3.76 -13.15
C ARG A 128 -16.48 -2.47 -13.94
N CYS A 129 -15.36 -2.19 -14.64
CA CYS A 129 -15.23 -1.05 -15.53
C CYS A 129 -16.29 -1.06 -16.63
N ASP A 130 -16.50 -2.21 -17.27
CA ASP A 130 -17.51 -2.36 -18.33
C ASP A 130 -18.94 -2.16 -17.80
N ALA A 131 -19.21 -2.59 -16.59
CA ALA A 131 -20.50 -2.38 -15.92
C ALA A 131 -20.69 -0.91 -15.51
N ALA A 132 -19.68 -0.29 -14.94
CA ALA A 132 -19.69 1.10 -14.51
C ALA A 132 -19.86 2.06 -15.69
N ALA A 133 -19.19 1.80 -16.81
CA ALA A 133 -19.34 2.57 -18.04
C ALA A 133 -20.80 2.60 -18.56
N LYS A 134 -21.53 1.50 -18.40
CA LYS A 134 -22.95 1.41 -18.78
C LYS A 134 -23.87 2.19 -17.84
N SER A 135 -23.48 2.32 -16.58
CA SER A 135 -24.26 3.05 -15.55
C SER A 135 -23.81 4.50 -15.38
N GLY A 136 -22.76 4.95 -16.10
CA GLY A 136 -22.24 6.31 -16.01
C GLY A 136 -21.48 6.58 -14.70
N VAL A 137 -21.03 5.52 -14.00
CA VAL A 137 -20.17 5.64 -12.81
C VAL A 137 -18.71 5.66 -13.23
N GLU A 138 -17.95 6.59 -12.71
CA GLU A 138 -16.49 6.59 -12.92
C GLU A 138 -15.81 5.60 -11.98
N MET A 139 -14.72 5.00 -12.47
CA MET A 139 -13.92 4.07 -11.69
C MET A 139 -12.52 4.61 -11.41
N GLY A 140 -12.06 4.39 -10.18
CA GLY A 140 -10.68 4.56 -9.78
C GLY A 140 -10.01 3.21 -9.54
N MET A 141 -8.71 3.09 -9.82
CA MET A 141 -7.92 1.90 -9.50
C MET A 141 -6.75 2.26 -8.58
N VAL A 142 -6.58 1.45 -7.56
CA VAL A 142 -5.42 1.48 -6.67
C VAL A 142 -4.72 0.13 -6.74
N ILE A 143 -3.41 0.14 -6.98
CA ILE A 143 -2.60 -1.07 -7.00
C ILE A 143 -1.38 -0.91 -6.09
N ASP A 144 -1.13 -1.87 -5.22
CA ASP A 144 0.06 -1.84 -4.39
C ASP A 144 1.33 -2.23 -5.18
N GLY A 145 2.51 -1.79 -4.69
CA GLY A 145 3.77 -1.98 -5.41
C GLY A 145 4.16 -3.45 -5.57
N ARG A 146 3.75 -4.34 -4.65
CA ARG A 146 4.00 -5.78 -4.79
C ARG A 146 3.07 -6.43 -5.79
N ALA A 147 1.80 -6.05 -5.79
CA ALA A 147 0.83 -6.50 -6.78
C ALA A 147 1.23 -6.02 -8.19
N LEU A 148 1.70 -4.77 -8.31
CA LEU A 148 2.15 -4.20 -9.58
C LEU A 148 3.27 -5.05 -10.24
N SER A 149 4.18 -5.64 -9.45
CA SER A 149 5.25 -6.49 -9.98
C SER A 149 4.76 -7.78 -10.64
N PHE A 150 3.54 -8.21 -10.33
CA PHE A 150 2.88 -9.36 -10.98
C PHE A 150 1.97 -8.97 -12.14
N ALA A 151 1.62 -7.68 -12.25
CA ALA A 151 0.79 -7.15 -13.34
C ALA A 151 1.62 -6.80 -14.60
N LEU A 152 2.93 -6.60 -14.43
CA LEU A 152 3.89 -6.28 -15.50
C LEU A 152 4.56 -7.56 -16.06
#